data_8daa864fadcb47cfcb0a291ce23531c2
#
_entry.id   8daa864fadcb47cfcb0a291ce23531c2
#
_cell.length_a   1.000
_cell.length_b   1.000
_cell.length_c   1.000
_cell.angle_alpha   90.00
_cell.angle_beta   90.00
_cell.angle_gamma   90.00
#
_symmetry.space_group_name_H-M   'P 1'
#
loop_
_entity.id
_entity.type
_entity.pdbx_description
1 polymer ?
#
loop_
_entity_poly.entity_id
_entity_poly.type
_entity_poly.pdbx_seq_one_letter_code
_entity_poly.pdbx_strand_id
1 'polypeptide(L)'
;INKEYVEEVDQSETMDAAINGVLQSLDPYSSYMSPKNLEEMQTETKGEFGGLGIEVGMEAGVVKVISPLDNSPAEREGVKAGDYIVKINDIQVQGKTLNEAVELMRGPVGSTLEITVRRIGLRKSLVFNITREIIQVASVKSEVLDEKIGYIRLTSFNENSDDQIKKKIKEFKKNKKIEG
;
A
#
# COMPACT_ATOMS: atom_id res chain seq x y z
N ILE A 1 26.85 -4.99 -24.54
CA ILE A 1 25.66 -4.12 -24.56
C ILE A 1 26.02 -2.75 -24.01
N ASN A 2 26.49 -2.62 -22.76
CA ASN A 2 26.79 -1.33 -22.11
C ASN A 2 27.79 -0.40 -22.81
N LYS A 3 28.63 -0.89 -23.76
CA LYS A 3 29.61 -0.08 -24.47
C LYS A 3 29.09 0.51 -25.78
N GLU A 4 28.00 -0.05 -26.30
CA GLU A 4 27.52 0.27 -27.65
C GLU A 4 26.04 0.75 -27.67
N TYR A 5 25.39 0.72 -26.52
CA TYR A 5 24.02 1.21 -26.38
C TYR A 5 23.99 2.66 -25.93
N VAL A 6 23.08 3.45 -26.49
CA VAL A 6 23.06 4.93 -26.34
C VAL A 6 22.57 5.36 -24.96
N GLU A 7 21.73 4.54 -24.32
CA GLU A 7 21.16 4.83 -23.00
C GLU A 7 21.81 3.95 -21.93
N GLU A 8 21.78 4.39 -20.68
CA GLU A 8 22.24 3.62 -19.55
C GLU A 8 21.32 2.41 -19.33
N VAL A 9 21.90 1.22 -19.38
CA VAL A 9 21.15 -0.05 -19.27
C VAL A 9 21.19 -0.53 -17.83
N ASP A 10 20.03 -0.72 -17.21
CA ASP A 10 19.92 -1.41 -15.93
C ASP A 10 20.28 -2.89 -16.14
N GLN A 11 21.38 -3.30 -15.49
CA GLN A 11 21.90 -4.66 -15.62
C GLN A 11 20.98 -5.68 -14.96
N SER A 12 20.31 -5.33 -13.88
CA SER A 12 19.40 -6.22 -13.15
C SER A 12 18.15 -6.49 -13.99
N GLU A 13 17.49 -5.44 -14.46
CA GLU A 13 16.30 -5.56 -15.32
C GLU A 13 16.61 -6.32 -16.62
N THR A 14 17.76 -6.06 -17.22
CA THR A 14 18.19 -6.77 -18.45
C THR A 14 18.42 -8.24 -18.19
N MET A 15 19.01 -8.60 -17.04
CA MET A 15 19.24 -10.00 -16.66
C MET A 15 17.92 -10.71 -16.36
N ASP A 16 17.02 -10.08 -15.64
CA ASP A 16 15.69 -10.61 -15.33
C ASP A 16 14.89 -10.86 -16.61
N ALA A 17 14.94 -9.93 -17.56
CA ALA A 17 14.31 -10.09 -18.88
C ALA A 17 14.92 -11.26 -19.69
N ALA A 18 16.24 -11.43 -19.65
CA ALA A 18 16.93 -12.53 -20.32
C ALA A 18 16.55 -13.90 -19.74
N ILE A 19 16.55 -14.02 -18.40
CA ILE A 19 16.13 -15.25 -17.70
C ILE A 19 14.68 -15.57 -18.04
N ASN A 20 13.79 -14.56 -17.99
CA ASN A 20 12.38 -14.75 -18.31
C ASN A 20 12.17 -15.20 -19.76
N GLY A 21 12.91 -14.62 -20.72
CA GLY A 21 12.87 -15.04 -22.11
C GLY A 21 13.30 -16.51 -22.32
N VAL A 22 14.32 -16.97 -21.59
CA VAL A 22 14.73 -18.39 -21.62
C VAL A 22 13.61 -19.28 -21.08
N LEU A 23 13.03 -18.95 -19.93
CA LEU A 23 11.96 -19.76 -19.32
C LEU A 23 10.71 -19.82 -20.20
N GLN A 24 10.28 -18.71 -20.76
CA GLN A 24 9.14 -18.65 -21.67
C GLN A 24 9.34 -19.46 -22.95
N SER A 25 10.61 -19.71 -23.36
CA SER A 25 10.88 -20.59 -24.48
C SER A 25 10.66 -22.08 -24.18
N LEU A 26 10.57 -22.46 -22.91
CA LEU A 26 10.33 -23.84 -22.47
C LEU A 26 8.82 -24.16 -22.50
N ASP A 27 8.01 -23.29 -21.88
CA ASP A 27 6.56 -23.41 -21.86
C ASP A 27 5.91 -22.07 -21.46
N PRO A 28 4.60 -21.87 -21.73
CA PRO A 28 3.90 -20.60 -21.44
C PRO A 28 3.62 -20.37 -19.94
N TYR A 29 3.86 -21.34 -19.07
CA TYR A 29 3.60 -21.25 -17.63
C TYR A 29 4.85 -21.00 -16.82
N SER A 30 6.04 -21.20 -17.41
CA SER A 30 7.32 -20.95 -16.76
C SER A 30 7.69 -19.47 -16.85
N SER A 31 7.93 -18.84 -15.71
CA SER A 31 8.36 -17.46 -15.63
C SER A 31 9.33 -17.23 -14.47
N TYR A 32 10.19 -16.25 -14.61
CA TYR A 32 11.04 -15.76 -13.53
C TYR A 32 10.34 -14.60 -12.82
N MET A 33 10.35 -14.63 -11.52
CA MET A 33 9.96 -13.49 -10.69
C MET A 33 11.20 -12.91 -10.03
N SER A 34 11.43 -11.63 -10.27
CA SER A 34 12.43 -10.89 -9.49
C SER A 34 12.05 -10.91 -8.00
N PRO A 35 13.00 -10.70 -7.08
CA PRO A 35 12.69 -10.61 -5.64
C PRO A 35 11.56 -9.61 -5.34
N LYS A 36 11.55 -8.47 -6.03
CA LYS A 36 10.51 -7.45 -5.90
C LYS A 36 9.13 -7.97 -6.34
N ASN A 37 9.05 -8.58 -7.51
CA ASN A 37 7.78 -9.12 -8.03
C ASN A 37 7.25 -10.26 -7.14
N LEU A 38 8.15 -11.06 -6.56
CA LEU A 38 7.77 -12.11 -5.61
C LEU A 38 7.19 -11.51 -4.32
N GLU A 39 7.79 -10.45 -3.79
CA GLU A 39 7.30 -9.75 -2.60
C GLU A 39 5.93 -9.10 -2.86
N GLU A 40 5.75 -8.47 -4.03
CA GLU A 40 4.47 -7.90 -4.46
C GLU A 40 3.39 -8.99 -4.56
N MET A 41 3.69 -10.12 -5.21
CA MET A 41 2.77 -11.24 -5.33
C MET A 41 2.41 -11.84 -3.95
N GLN A 42 3.38 -11.97 -3.05
CA GLN A 42 3.12 -12.44 -1.68
C GLN A 42 2.22 -11.46 -0.91
N THR A 43 2.44 -10.16 -1.08
CA THR A 43 1.62 -9.10 -0.50
C THR A 43 0.17 -9.18 -0.99
N GLU A 44 -0.02 -9.33 -2.30
CA GLU A 44 -1.35 -9.47 -2.88
C GLU A 44 -2.06 -10.74 -2.40
N THR A 45 -1.34 -11.86 -2.34
CA THR A 45 -1.89 -13.16 -1.90
C THR A 45 -2.28 -13.14 -0.43
N LYS A 46 -1.39 -12.65 0.44
CA LYS A 46 -1.65 -12.53 1.88
C LYS A 46 -2.64 -11.41 2.20
N GLY A 47 -2.71 -10.37 1.36
CA GLY A 47 -3.51 -9.18 1.61
C GLY A 47 -2.97 -8.33 2.75
N GLU A 48 -1.64 -8.33 2.94
CA GLU A 48 -0.97 -7.56 3.98
C GLU A 48 0.43 -7.13 3.53
N PHE A 49 0.90 -6.00 4.02
CA PHE A 49 2.23 -5.46 3.72
C PHE A 49 2.80 -4.67 4.90
N GLY A 50 4.12 -4.53 4.92
CA GLY A 50 4.79 -3.66 5.88
C GLY A 50 4.67 -2.20 5.51
N GLY A 51 4.08 -1.37 6.39
CA GLY A 51 3.83 0.03 6.10
C GLY A 51 3.44 0.87 7.30
N LEU A 52 3.02 2.09 7.03
CA LEU A 52 2.64 3.08 8.04
C LEU A 52 1.15 3.07 8.38
N GLY A 53 0.31 2.49 7.51
CA GLY A 53 -1.14 2.51 7.64
C GLY A 53 -1.74 3.88 7.37
N ILE A 54 -1.38 4.49 6.25
CA ILE A 54 -1.97 5.75 5.77
C ILE A 54 -2.48 5.60 4.34
N GLU A 55 -3.65 6.15 4.10
CA GLU A 55 -4.16 6.38 2.76
C GLU A 55 -3.65 7.73 2.26
N VAL A 56 -3.03 7.75 1.08
CA VAL A 56 -2.44 8.95 0.50
C VAL A 56 -2.94 9.20 -0.91
N GLY A 57 -2.92 10.46 -1.33
CA GLY A 57 -3.25 10.88 -2.68
C GLY A 57 -2.35 12.02 -3.12
N MET A 58 -2.44 12.40 -4.40
CA MET A 58 -1.75 13.58 -4.92
C MET A 58 -2.68 14.78 -4.93
N GLU A 59 -2.22 15.91 -4.38
CA GLU A 59 -2.89 17.20 -4.47
C GLU A 59 -1.87 18.27 -4.83
N ALA A 60 -2.08 18.95 -5.95
CA ALA A 60 -1.18 20.00 -6.46
C ALA A 60 0.31 19.56 -6.53
N GLY A 61 0.59 18.31 -6.92
CA GLY A 61 1.96 17.79 -7.04
C GLY A 61 2.64 17.43 -5.72
N VAL A 62 1.88 17.37 -4.62
CA VAL A 62 2.36 16.99 -3.29
C VAL A 62 1.57 15.80 -2.76
N VAL A 63 2.22 14.91 -2.05
CA VAL A 63 1.56 13.77 -1.41
C VAL A 63 0.80 14.24 -0.17
N LYS A 64 -0.50 14.02 -0.17
CA LYS A 64 -1.41 14.39 0.92
C LYS A 64 -1.94 13.14 1.62
N VAL A 65 -1.94 13.15 2.93
CA VAL A 65 -2.62 12.15 3.75
C VAL A 65 -4.14 12.36 3.61
N ILE A 66 -4.82 11.38 3.03
CA ILE A 66 -6.29 11.34 2.96
C ILE A 66 -6.82 10.96 4.34
N SER A 67 -6.33 9.84 4.88
CA SER A 67 -6.68 9.36 6.21
C SER A 67 -5.62 8.39 6.73
N PRO A 68 -5.20 8.46 8.00
CA PRO A 68 -4.57 7.32 8.65
C PRO A 68 -5.63 6.22 8.85
N LEU A 69 -5.20 4.97 8.81
CA LEU A 69 -6.05 3.82 9.15
C LEU A 69 -6.18 3.72 10.66
N ASP A 70 -7.36 3.29 11.13
CA ASP A 70 -7.62 3.11 12.55
C ASP A 70 -6.61 2.14 13.19
N ASN A 71 -6.07 2.53 14.35
CA ASN A 71 -5.05 1.79 15.09
C ASN A 71 -3.73 1.55 14.34
N SER A 72 -3.48 2.28 13.26
CA SER A 72 -2.23 2.18 12.51
C SER A 72 -1.05 2.83 13.25
N PRO A 73 0.20 2.48 12.88
CA PRO A 73 1.38 3.16 13.40
C PRO A 73 1.35 4.67 13.20
N ALA A 74 0.94 5.13 12.04
CA ALA A 74 0.88 6.55 11.72
C ALA A 74 -0.17 7.29 12.55
N GLU A 75 -1.33 6.69 12.80
CA GLU A 75 -2.36 7.28 13.65
C GLU A 75 -1.85 7.44 15.09
N ARG A 76 -1.22 6.40 15.63
CA ARG A 76 -0.66 6.43 17.00
C ARG A 76 0.41 7.50 17.18
N GLU A 77 1.23 7.74 16.15
CA GLU A 77 2.23 8.81 16.15
C GLU A 77 1.63 10.20 15.90
N GLY A 78 0.35 10.32 15.59
CA GLY A 78 -0.37 11.58 15.46
C GLY A 78 -0.38 12.19 14.07
N VAL A 79 -0.15 11.40 13.02
CA VAL A 79 -0.42 11.78 11.63
C VAL A 79 -1.91 11.97 11.46
N LYS A 80 -2.33 13.00 10.71
CA LYS A 80 -3.74 13.37 10.53
C LYS A 80 -4.10 13.51 9.06
N ALA A 81 -5.38 13.33 8.78
CA ALA A 81 -5.95 13.69 7.48
C ALA A 81 -5.64 15.16 7.15
N GLY A 82 -5.25 15.42 5.91
CA GLY A 82 -4.87 16.74 5.44
C GLY A 82 -3.40 17.11 5.66
N ASP A 83 -2.57 16.26 6.25
CA ASP A 83 -1.13 16.44 6.31
C ASP A 83 -0.51 16.30 4.92
N TYR A 84 0.43 17.17 4.57
CA TYR A 84 1.19 17.09 3.31
C TYR A 84 2.57 16.54 3.60
N ILE A 85 2.88 15.36 3.07
CA ILE A 85 4.19 14.71 3.23
C ILE A 85 5.18 15.42 2.31
N VAL A 86 6.17 16.07 2.89
CA VAL A 86 7.18 16.84 2.14
C VAL A 86 8.51 16.11 2.06
N LYS A 87 8.80 15.21 3.02
CA LYS A 87 10.05 14.45 3.09
C LYS A 87 9.81 13.07 3.68
N ILE A 88 10.49 12.07 3.14
CA ILE A 88 10.52 10.69 3.65
C ILE A 88 11.99 10.33 3.84
N ASN A 89 12.42 10.09 5.09
CA ASN A 89 13.82 10.08 5.49
C ASN A 89 14.52 11.36 4.95
N ASP A 90 15.62 11.18 4.20
CA ASP A 90 16.35 12.28 3.56
C ASP A 90 15.85 12.66 2.17
N ILE A 91 14.82 12.02 1.67
CA ILE A 91 14.31 12.16 0.30
C ILE A 91 13.16 13.15 0.26
N GLN A 92 13.31 14.22 -0.54
CA GLN A 92 12.20 15.15 -0.85
C GLN A 92 11.14 14.42 -1.69
N VAL A 93 9.87 14.60 -1.34
CA VAL A 93 8.74 13.96 -2.04
C VAL A 93 8.23 14.81 -3.22
N GLN A 94 8.55 16.10 -3.21
CA GLN A 94 8.15 17.00 -4.29
C GLN A 94 8.71 16.55 -5.65
N GLY A 95 7.84 16.44 -6.65
CA GLY A 95 8.19 15.98 -8.01
C GLY A 95 8.19 14.48 -8.20
N LYS A 96 7.96 13.70 -7.15
CA LYS A 96 7.76 12.25 -7.24
C LYS A 96 6.32 11.92 -7.57
N THR A 97 6.13 10.79 -8.22
CA THR A 97 4.80 10.18 -8.40
C THR A 97 4.26 9.62 -7.08
N LEU A 98 2.96 9.39 -7.02
CA LEU A 98 2.34 8.76 -5.85
C LEU A 98 2.94 7.38 -5.56
N ASN A 99 3.16 6.59 -6.61
CA ASN A 99 3.73 5.24 -6.48
C ASN A 99 5.15 5.28 -5.92
N GLU A 100 6.02 6.17 -6.40
CA GLU A 100 7.37 6.33 -5.86
C GLU A 100 7.36 6.73 -4.38
N ALA A 101 6.44 7.61 -3.97
CA ALA A 101 6.30 7.98 -2.58
C ALA A 101 5.78 6.82 -1.72
N VAL A 102 4.82 6.03 -2.22
CA VAL A 102 4.29 4.84 -1.54
C VAL A 102 5.39 3.79 -1.37
N GLU A 103 6.20 3.54 -2.39
CA GLU A 103 7.34 2.60 -2.30
C GLU A 103 8.35 3.02 -1.23
N LEU A 104 8.63 4.31 -1.09
CA LEU A 104 9.50 4.82 -0.02
C LEU A 104 8.88 4.61 1.38
N MET A 105 7.55 4.63 1.49
CA MET A 105 6.85 4.41 2.77
C MET A 105 6.72 2.93 3.13
N ARG A 106 6.68 2.03 2.14
CA ARG A 106 6.70 0.57 2.36
C ARG A 106 8.07 0.09 2.82
N GLY A 107 8.12 -1.10 3.36
CA GLY A 107 9.36 -1.78 3.73
C GLY A 107 9.18 -2.83 4.81
N PRO A 108 10.28 -3.45 5.27
CA PRO A 108 10.24 -4.53 6.23
C PRO A 108 9.53 -4.13 7.53
N VAL A 109 8.67 -5.00 8.04
CA VAL A 109 8.01 -4.84 9.34
C VAL A 109 9.07 -4.69 10.43
N GLY A 110 8.85 -3.76 11.36
CA GLY A 110 9.77 -3.42 12.44
C GLY A 110 10.85 -2.39 12.07
N SER A 111 11.00 -2.04 10.78
CA SER A 111 11.89 -0.94 10.38
C SER A 111 11.25 0.41 10.65
N THR A 112 12.06 1.41 11.00
CA THR A 112 11.60 2.78 11.29
C THR A 112 11.74 3.68 10.07
N LEU A 113 10.79 4.57 9.88
CA LEU A 113 10.75 5.57 8.84
C LEU A 113 10.48 6.95 9.44
N GLU A 114 11.26 7.95 9.05
CA GLU A 114 10.98 9.34 9.36
C GLU A 114 10.15 9.98 8.24
N ILE A 115 9.01 10.58 8.60
CA ILE A 115 8.25 11.42 7.67
C ILE A 115 8.20 12.85 8.19
N THR A 116 8.43 13.80 7.31
CA THR A 116 8.24 15.23 7.59
C THR A 116 6.97 15.67 6.89
N VAL A 117 6.05 16.28 7.63
CA VAL A 117 4.78 16.76 7.09
C VAL A 117 4.59 18.25 7.34
N ARG A 118 3.85 18.89 6.45
CA ARG A 118 3.29 20.24 6.64
C ARG A 118 1.80 20.10 6.94
N ARG A 119 1.37 20.68 8.05
CA ARG A 119 -0.01 20.72 8.49
C ARG A 119 -0.55 22.13 8.39
N ILE A 120 -1.71 22.30 7.76
CA ILE A 120 -2.37 23.60 7.64
C ILE A 120 -2.61 24.18 9.04
N GLY A 121 -2.32 25.48 9.20
CA GLY A 121 -2.43 26.17 10.49
C GLY A 121 -1.16 26.13 11.35
N LEU A 122 -0.16 25.35 11.00
CA LEU A 122 1.12 25.31 11.70
C LEU A 122 2.24 25.98 10.85
N ARG A 123 3.06 26.80 11.51
CA ARG A 123 4.20 27.46 10.85
C ARG A 123 5.39 26.54 10.63
N LYS A 124 5.56 25.55 11.50
CA LYS A 124 6.67 24.59 11.44
C LYS A 124 6.19 23.24 10.91
N SER A 125 7.05 22.56 10.18
CA SER A 125 6.84 21.16 9.80
C SER A 125 6.89 20.27 11.04
N LEU A 126 6.14 19.20 11.01
CA LEU A 126 6.16 18.15 12.02
C LEU A 126 7.00 16.98 11.50
N VAL A 127 7.73 16.32 12.39
CA VAL A 127 8.53 15.14 12.08
C VAL A 127 7.97 13.98 12.92
N PHE A 128 7.70 12.86 12.26
CA PHE A 128 7.21 11.63 12.87
C PHE A 128 8.16 10.48 12.56
N ASN A 129 8.60 9.77 13.58
CA ASN A 129 9.36 8.53 13.46
C ASN A 129 8.40 7.36 13.66
N ILE A 130 8.09 6.65 12.58
CA ILE A 130 7.05 5.63 12.57
C ILE A 130 7.68 4.27 12.31
N THR A 131 7.42 3.31 13.16
CA THR A 131 7.82 1.92 12.95
C THR A 131 6.80 1.23 12.06
N ARG A 132 7.27 0.62 10.96
CA ARG A 132 6.40 -0.13 10.04
C ARG A 132 5.82 -1.36 10.72
N GLU A 133 4.54 -1.57 10.52
CA GLU A 133 3.82 -2.75 10.99
C GLU A 133 3.10 -3.43 9.83
N ILE A 134 2.55 -4.62 10.10
CA ILE A 134 1.69 -5.32 9.14
C ILE A 134 0.40 -4.50 8.96
N ILE A 135 0.17 -4.05 7.75
CA ILE A 135 -1.06 -3.35 7.36
C ILE A 135 -1.91 -4.30 6.54
N GLN A 136 -3.10 -4.60 7.04
CA GLN A 136 -4.06 -5.45 6.33
C GLN A 136 -4.80 -4.66 5.26
N VAL A 137 -4.82 -5.20 4.05
CA VAL A 137 -5.62 -4.63 2.95
C VAL A 137 -7.08 -5.03 3.13
N ALA A 138 -7.97 -4.05 3.25
CA ALA A 138 -9.40 -4.32 3.31
C ALA A 138 -9.89 -4.83 1.95
N SER A 139 -10.06 -6.15 1.83
CA SER A 139 -10.61 -6.80 0.63
C SER A 139 -12.13 -6.79 0.58
N VAL A 140 -12.79 -6.40 1.67
CA VAL A 140 -14.24 -6.43 1.82
C VAL A 140 -14.77 -5.05 2.18
N LYS A 141 -15.65 -4.51 1.34
CA LYS A 141 -16.48 -3.33 1.64
C LYS A 141 -17.88 -3.78 2.00
N SER A 142 -18.53 -3.09 2.93
CA SER A 142 -19.89 -3.41 3.33
C SER A 142 -20.68 -2.15 3.64
N GLU A 143 -21.93 -2.17 3.28
CA GLU A 143 -22.90 -1.09 3.58
C GLU A 143 -24.28 -1.68 3.84
N VAL A 144 -25.14 -0.90 4.47
CA VAL A 144 -26.55 -1.27 4.67
C VAL A 144 -27.38 -0.46 3.69
N LEU A 145 -28.09 -1.18 2.80
CA LEU A 145 -29.00 -0.58 1.83
C LEU A 145 -30.43 -0.59 2.42
N ASP A 146 -31.16 0.49 2.20
CA ASP A 146 -32.57 0.67 2.61
C ASP A 146 -32.83 0.34 4.09
N GLU A 147 -31.82 0.49 4.94
CA GLU A 147 -31.81 0.14 6.38
C GLU A 147 -32.08 -1.33 6.70
N LYS A 148 -32.24 -2.21 5.71
CA LYS A 148 -32.67 -3.60 5.86
C LYS A 148 -31.78 -4.64 5.17
N ILE A 149 -31.03 -4.25 4.16
CA ILE A 149 -30.24 -5.17 3.34
C ILE A 149 -28.76 -4.95 3.62
N GLY A 150 -28.07 -6.03 4.04
CA GLY A 150 -26.61 -6.00 4.20
C GLY A 150 -25.91 -6.27 2.87
N TYR A 151 -25.29 -5.25 2.27
CA TYR A 151 -24.50 -5.41 1.06
C TYR A 151 -23.03 -5.66 1.38
N ILE A 152 -22.45 -6.69 0.80
CA ILE A 152 -21.01 -7.02 0.91
C ILE A 152 -20.42 -7.07 -0.48
N ARG A 153 -19.36 -6.29 -0.68
CA ARG A 153 -18.58 -6.26 -1.92
C ARG A 153 -17.17 -6.75 -1.65
N LEU A 154 -16.77 -7.81 -2.34
CA LEU A 154 -15.38 -8.27 -2.38
C LEU A 154 -14.64 -7.49 -3.47
N THR A 155 -13.56 -6.78 -3.09
CA THR A 155 -12.76 -5.94 -3.99
C THR A 155 -11.52 -6.65 -4.50
N SER A 156 -11.01 -7.60 -3.74
CA SER A 156 -9.88 -8.47 -4.10
C SER A 156 -9.97 -9.79 -3.37
N PHE A 157 -9.35 -10.83 -3.93
CA PHE A 157 -9.23 -12.13 -3.28
C PHE A 157 -7.83 -12.28 -2.68
N ASN A 158 -7.76 -12.44 -1.36
CA ASN A 158 -6.56 -12.76 -0.61
C ASN A 158 -6.88 -13.72 0.54
N GLU A 159 -5.85 -14.21 1.23
CA GLU A 159 -6.02 -15.17 2.32
C GLU A 159 -6.93 -14.66 3.45
N ASN A 160 -7.03 -13.35 3.65
CA ASN A 160 -7.85 -12.72 4.69
C ASN A 160 -9.31 -12.45 4.25
N SER A 161 -9.66 -12.67 2.98
CA SER A 161 -10.98 -12.31 2.43
C SER A 161 -12.11 -13.09 3.09
N ASP A 162 -11.93 -14.39 3.34
CA ASP A 162 -12.92 -15.25 3.98
C ASP A 162 -13.26 -14.76 5.41
N ASP A 163 -12.24 -14.47 6.21
CA ASP A 163 -12.43 -13.99 7.57
C ASP A 163 -13.07 -12.61 7.63
N GLN A 164 -12.70 -11.71 6.70
CA GLN A 164 -13.34 -10.40 6.58
C GLN A 164 -14.82 -10.52 6.21
N ILE A 165 -15.18 -11.38 5.26
CA ILE A 165 -16.59 -11.65 4.90
C ILE A 165 -17.35 -12.21 6.10
N LYS A 166 -16.82 -13.24 6.77
CA LYS A 166 -17.44 -13.84 7.96
C LYS A 166 -17.68 -12.80 9.05
N LYS A 167 -16.71 -11.92 9.26
CA LYS A 167 -16.82 -10.82 10.24
C LYS A 167 -17.98 -9.89 9.88
N LYS A 168 -18.09 -9.47 8.60
CA LYS A 168 -19.15 -8.58 8.14
C LYS A 168 -20.54 -9.25 8.23
N ILE A 169 -20.65 -10.50 7.86
CA ILE A 169 -21.89 -11.25 8.04
C ILE A 169 -22.30 -11.33 9.53
N LYS A 170 -21.34 -11.56 10.43
CA LYS A 170 -21.61 -11.57 11.87
C LYS A 170 -22.06 -10.18 12.38
N GLU A 171 -21.45 -9.09 11.87
CA GLU A 171 -21.87 -7.72 12.21
C GLU A 171 -23.31 -7.46 11.76
N PHE A 172 -23.68 -7.84 10.53
CA PHE A 172 -25.03 -7.70 10.01
C PHE A 172 -26.04 -8.52 10.80
N LYS A 173 -25.74 -9.78 11.13
CA LYS A 173 -26.62 -10.63 11.95
C LYS A 173 -26.89 -10.10 13.36
N LYS A 174 -26.01 -9.26 13.90
CA LYS A 174 -26.25 -8.59 15.20
C LYS A 174 -27.21 -7.41 15.07
N ASN A 175 -27.32 -6.82 13.89
CA ASN A 175 -28.23 -5.73 13.64
C ASN A 175 -29.62 -6.27 13.29
N LYS A 176 -30.53 -6.25 14.27
CA LYS A 176 -31.90 -6.77 14.14
C LYS A 176 -32.75 -6.09 13.05
N LYS A 177 -32.30 -4.98 12.47
CA LYS A 177 -32.99 -4.28 11.39
C LYS A 177 -32.67 -4.87 10.01
N ILE A 178 -31.61 -5.67 9.89
CA ILE A 178 -31.18 -6.27 8.63
C ILE A 178 -31.94 -7.58 8.44
N GLU A 179 -32.67 -7.66 7.33
CA GLU A 179 -33.54 -8.79 6.97
C GLU A 179 -32.92 -9.70 5.88
N GLY A 180 -31.96 -9.20 5.13
CA GLY A 180 -31.28 -9.90 4.05
C GLY A 180 -29.88 -9.36 3.71
#